data_9b2722699a4334c6079523481ea3c2d3
#
_entry.id   9b2722699a4334c6079523481ea3c2d3
#
_cell.length_a   1.000
_cell.length_b   1.000
_cell.length_c   1.000
_cell.angle_alpha   90.00
_cell.angle_beta   90.00
_cell.angle_gamma   90.00
#
_symmetry.space_group_name_H-M   'P 1'
#
loop_
_entity.id
_entity.type
_entity.pdbx_description
1 polymer ?
#
loop_
_entity_poly.entity_id
_entity_poly.type
_entity_poly.pdbx_seq_one_letter_code
_entity_poly.pdbx_strand_id
1 'polypeptide(L)'
;MVKNPIMFTVEVCTAIMFLVMIYSIFDNAQGSFVYNAWVFVILFITLLFANFAEAIAEARGKAQADSLRKTREETPAKLLVNGQIKTTSSSQLKKGDVFICEAGDTIPADGEIINGLASIDESAITGESAPVIREAGGDKSSVTGGTKVLSDRIEVLVTQQPGESFLYKM
;
A
#
# COMPACT_ATOMS: atom_id res chain seq x y z
N MET A 1 -11.63 -13.85 -10.34
CA MET A 1 -11.56 -15.12 -11.10
C MET A 1 -10.96 -14.95 -12.50
N VAL A 2 -11.47 -14.14 -13.39
CA VAL A 2 -10.89 -13.94 -14.75
C VAL A 2 -9.51 -13.23 -14.77
N LYS A 3 -9.07 -12.64 -13.66
CA LYS A 3 -7.78 -11.91 -13.60
C LYS A 3 -6.55 -12.83 -13.53
N ASN A 4 -6.72 -14.09 -13.10
CA ASN A 4 -5.63 -15.06 -13.04
C ASN A 4 -5.89 -16.20 -14.04
N PRO A 5 -5.21 -16.23 -15.19
CA PRO A 5 -5.49 -17.20 -16.26
C PRO A 5 -5.23 -18.65 -15.83
N ILE A 6 -4.26 -18.87 -14.93
CA ILE A 6 -3.94 -20.21 -14.42
C ILE A 6 -5.10 -20.75 -13.57
N MET A 7 -5.61 -19.94 -12.65
CA MET A 7 -6.74 -20.31 -11.80
C MET A 7 -8.01 -20.56 -12.60
N PHE A 8 -8.29 -19.74 -13.61
CA PHE A 8 -9.40 -19.94 -14.52
C PHE A 8 -9.31 -21.28 -15.26
N THR A 9 -8.11 -21.64 -15.74
CA THR A 9 -7.90 -22.93 -16.41
C THR A 9 -8.18 -24.12 -15.49
N VAL A 10 -7.70 -24.08 -14.24
CA VAL A 10 -7.96 -25.15 -13.25
C VAL A 10 -9.45 -25.25 -12.93
N GLU A 11 -10.16 -24.12 -12.81
CA GLU A 11 -11.61 -24.09 -12.56
C GLU A 11 -12.39 -24.74 -13.70
N VAL A 12 -12.04 -24.40 -14.97
CA VAL A 12 -12.65 -25.01 -16.15
C VAL A 12 -12.36 -26.51 -16.22
N CYS A 13 -11.10 -26.93 -15.98
CA CYS A 13 -10.75 -28.35 -15.95
C CYS A 13 -11.51 -29.13 -14.87
N THR A 14 -11.67 -28.54 -13.68
CA THR A 14 -12.44 -29.15 -12.59
C THR A 14 -13.91 -29.32 -12.98
N ALA A 15 -14.51 -28.31 -13.63
CA ALA A 15 -15.89 -28.39 -14.11
C ALA A 15 -16.06 -29.47 -15.19
N ILE A 16 -15.12 -29.56 -16.13
CA ILE A 16 -15.14 -30.63 -17.17
C ILE A 16 -15.02 -32.00 -16.52
N MET A 17 -14.10 -32.19 -15.58
CA MET A 17 -13.93 -33.48 -14.88
C MET A 17 -15.16 -33.87 -14.07
N PHE A 18 -15.88 -32.92 -13.52
CA PHE A 18 -17.16 -33.17 -12.87
C PHE A 18 -18.18 -33.75 -13.84
N LEU A 19 -18.29 -33.18 -15.05
CA LEU A 19 -19.19 -33.70 -16.10
C LEU A 19 -18.79 -35.09 -16.57
N VAL A 20 -17.47 -35.32 -16.77
CA VAL A 20 -16.93 -36.63 -17.16
C VAL A 20 -17.21 -37.69 -16.08
N MET A 21 -17.06 -37.33 -14.79
CA MET A 21 -17.39 -38.23 -13.67
C MET A 21 -18.87 -38.64 -13.68
N ILE A 22 -19.79 -37.69 -13.91
CA ILE A 22 -21.22 -38.00 -14.02
C ILE A 22 -21.52 -38.91 -15.22
N TYR A 23 -20.91 -38.57 -16.38
CA TYR A 23 -21.12 -39.36 -17.61
C TYR A 23 -20.62 -40.79 -17.47
N SER A 24 -19.51 -41.01 -16.73
CA SER A 24 -18.97 -42.37 -16.50
C SER A 24 -19.84 -43.27 -15.62
N ILE A 25 -20.94 -42.76 -15.02
CA ILE A 25 -21.94 -43.56 -14.37
C ILE A 25 -22.79 -44.32 -15.40
N PHE A 26 -23.03 -43.70 -16.55
CA PHE A 26 -23.90 -44.23 -17.61
C PHE A 26 -23.13 -45.00 -18.68
N ASP A 27 -21.86 -44.61 -18.93
CA ASP A 27 -21.02 -45.23 -19.95
C ASP A 27 -19.55 -45.27 -19.48
N ASN A 28 -18.96 -46.48 -19.48
CA ASN A 28 -17.57 -46.69 -19.09
C ASN A 28 -16.56 -46.33 -20.21
N ALA A 29 -16.99 -45.79 -21.36
CA ALA A 29 -16.12 -45.41 -22.46
C ALA A 29 -15.10 -44.34 -22.08
N GLN A 30 -15.41 -43.54 -21.07
CA GLN A 30 -14.52 -42.45 -20.55
C GLN A 30 -13.67 -42.88 -19.33
N GLY A 31 -13.52 -44.19 -19.08
CA GLY A 31 -12.75 -44.72 -17.97
C GLY A 31 -13.63 -45.08 -16.73
N SER A 32 -13.01 -45.70 -15.72
CA SER A 32 -13.70 -46.11 -14.51
C SER A 32 -14.22 -44.92 -13.73
N PHE A 33 -15.46 -44.98 -13.25
CA PHE A 33 -16.03 -43.95 -12.35
C PHE A 33 -15.12 -43.64 -11.17
N VAL A 34 -14.53 -44.66 -10.55
CA VAL A 34 -13.65 -44.50 -9.37
C VAL A 34 -12.42 -43.67 -9.73
N TYR A 35 -11.82 -43.92 -10.90
CA TYR A 35 -10.67 -43.13 -11.36
C TYR A 35 -11.07 -41.65 -11.59
N ASN A 36 -12.15 -41.41 -12.31
CA ASN A 36 -12.63 -40.05 -12.59
C ASN A 36 -13.01 -39.30 -11.33
N ALA A 37 -13.61 -39.99 -10.35
CA ALA A 37 -13.93 -39.41 -9.03
C ALA A 37 -12.68 -39.01 -8.26
N TRP A 38 -11.64 -39.83 -8.23
CA TRP A 38 -10.38 -39.46 -7.60
C TRP A 38 -9.71 -38.26 -8.26
N VAL A 39 -9.68 -38.19 -9.59
CA VAL A 39 -9.12 -37.04 -10.31
C VAL A 39 -9.91 -35.78 -10.01
N PHE A 40 -11.25 -35.85 -10.01
CA PHE A 40 -12.11 -34.72 -9.65
C PHE A 40 -11.84 -34.25 -8.22
N VAL A 41 -11.77 -35.16 -7.25
CA VAL A 41 -11.52 -34.79 -5.84
C VAL A 41 -10.19 -34.10 -5.67
N ILE A 42 -9.12 -34.57 -6.31
CA ILE A 42 -7.80 -33.96 -6.26
C ILE A 42 -7.86 -32.54 -6.85
N LEU A 43 -8.46 -32.38 -8.03
CA LEU A 43 -8.60 -31.05 -8.67
C LEU A 43 -9.46 -30.10 -7.82
N PHE A 44 -10.53 -30.60 -7.24
CA PHE A 44 -11.42 -29.82 -6.39
C PHE A 44 -10.73 -29.35 -5.11
N ILE A 45 -9.98 -30.21 -4.43
CA ILE A 45 -9.18 -29.84 -3.25
C ILE A 45 -8.11 -28.82 -3.64
N THR A 46 -7.44 -29.02 -4.77
CA THR A 46 -6.43 -28.07 -5.29
C THR A 46 -7.06 -26.70 -5.53
N LEU A 47 -8.24 -26.65 -6.15
CA LEU A 47 -8.97 -25.42 -6.42
C LEU A 47 -9.37 -24.70 -5.12
N LEU A 48 -9.89 -25.44 -4.13
CA LEU A 48 -10.23 -24.87 -2.81
C LEU A 48 -9.01 -24.28 -2.12
N PHE A 49 -7.89 -25.01 -2.13
CA PHE A 49 -6.65 -24.54 -1.49
C PHE A 49 -6.08 -23.31 -2.17
N ALA A 50 -6.11 -23.28 -3.49
CA ALA A 50 -5.62 -22.16 -4.27
C ALA A 50 -6.45 -20.88 -4.05
N ASN A 51 -7.80 -20.99 -4.06
CA ASN A 51 -8.71 -19.88 -3.76
C ASN A 51 -8.53 -19.38 -2.31
N PHE A 52 -8.33 -20.27 -1.35
CA PHE A 52 -8.07 -19.92 0.04
C PHE A 52 -6.74 -19.17 0.20
N ALA A 53 -5.67 -19.64 -0.45
CA ALA A 53 -4.37 -18.98 -0.42
C ALA A 53 -4.42 -17.57 -1.06
N GLU A 54 -5.14 -17.42 -2.19
CA GLU A 54 -5.34 -16.12 -2.85
C GLU A 54 -6.13 -15.15 -1.95
N ALA A 55 -7.21 -15.63 -1.31
CA ALA A 55 -8.01 -14.83 -0.39
C ALA A 55 -7.19 -14.33 0.82
N ILE A 56 -6.32 -15.18 1.39
CA ILE A 56 -5.42 -14.77 2.49
C ILE A 56 -4.40 -13.73 2.00
N ALA A 57 -3.81 -13.95 0.84
CA ALA A 57 -2.83 -13.01 0.28
C ALA A 57 -3.46 -11.64 0.02
N GLU A 58 -4.66 -11.61 -0.55
CA GLU A 58 -5.41 -10.36 -0.79
C GLU A 58 -5.80 -9.66 0.52
N ALA A 59 -6.28 -10.40 1.52
CA ALA A 59 -6.65 -9.87 2.83
C ALA A 59 -5.44 -9.24 3.55
N ARG A 60 -4.27 -9.90 3.51
CA ARG A 60 -3.04 -9.37 4.09
C ARG A 60 -2.56 -8.12 3.35
N GLY A 61 -2.59 -8.13 2.02
CA GLY A 61 -2.21 -6.96 1.21
C GLY A 61 -3.08 -5.75 1.52
N LYS A 62 -4.40 -5.92 1.62
CA LYS A 62 -5.33 -4.84 2.01
C LYS A 62 -5.08 -4.34 3.43
N ALA A 63 -4.90 -5.25 4.39
CA ALA A 63 -4.65 -4.86 5.78
C ALA A 63 -3.35 -4.06 5.95
N GLN A 64 -2.29 -4.41 5.22
CA GLN A 64 -1.04 -3.65 5.20
C GLN A 64 -1.22 -2.27 4.57
N ALA A 65 -1.89 -2.18 3.42
CA ALA A 65 -2.20 -0.91 2.77
C ALA A 65 -3.05 0.01 3.65
N ASP A 66 -4.09 -0.53 4.30
CA ASP A 66 -4.96 0.23 5.20
C ASP A 66 -4.22 0.69 6.47
N SER A 67 -3.32 -0.14 7.01
CA SER A 67 -2.48 0.23 8.16
C SER A 67 -1.56 1.39 7.82
N LEU A 68 -0.86 1.33 6.68
CA LEU A 68 -0.01 2.43 6.19
C LEU A 68 -0.82 3.70 5.94
N ARG A 69 -2.01 3.57 5.38
CA ARG A 69 -2.91 4.70 5.13
C ARG A 69 -3.38 5.37 6.43
N LYS A 70 -3.79 4.61 7.43
CA LYS A 70 -4.21 5.13 8.74
C LYS A 70 -3.07 5.84 9.47
N THR A 71 -1.88 5.26 9.49
CA THR A 71 -0.70 5.90 10.10
C THR A 71 -0.43 7.28 9.50
N ARG A 72 -0.72 7.46 8.22
CA ARG A 72 -0.53 8.70 7.48
C ARG A 72 -1.66 9.73 7.72
N GLU A 73 -2.92 9.28 7.74
CA GLU A 73 -4.07 10.15 7.98
C GLU A 73 -4.10 10.72 9.41
N GLU A 74 -3.43 10.08 10.35
CA GLU A 74 -3.40 10.47 11.78
C GLU A 74 -2.13 11.22 12.18
N THR A 75 -1.19 11.48 11.26
CA THR A 75 0.03 12.23 11.59
C THR A 75 -0.34 13.66 12.01
N PRO A 76 -0.02 14.07 13.25
CA PRO A 76 -0.29 15.44 13.70
C PRO A 76 0.57 16.42 12.92
N ALA A 77 -0.01 17.52 12.49
CA ALA A 77 0.66 18.61 11.81
C ALA A 77 0.60 19.89 12.63
N LYS A 78 1.72 20.56 12.81
CA LYS A 78 1.84 21.86 13.49
C LYS A 78 1.68 22.97 12.44
N LEU A 79 0.44 23.32 12.10
CA LEU A 79 0.13 24.36 11.09
C LEU A 79 0.45 25.75 11.66
N LEU A 80 1.16 26.56 10.87
CA LEU A 80 1.48 27.95 11.20
C LEU A 80 0.44 28.90 10.60
N VAL A 81 -0.44 29.46 11.43
CA VAL A 81 -1.47 30.43 11.00
C VAL A 81 -1.24 31.76 11.72
N ASN A 82 -0.97 32.81 10.98
CA ASN A 82 -0.75 34.17 11.54
C ASN A 82 0.28 34.22 12.69
N GLY A 83 1.36 33.44 12.58
CA GLY A 83 2.42 33.36 13.60
C GLY A 83 2.07 32.50 14.82
N GLN A 84 0.89 31.86 14.87
CA GLN A 84 0.50 30.90 15.90
C GLN A 84 0.52 29.48 15.40
N ILE A 85 0.97 28.55 16.24
CA ILE A 85 1.00 27.13 15.95
C ILE A 85 -0.34 26.51 16.34
N LYS A 86 -1.03 25.90 15.36
CA LYS A 86 -2.26 25.16 15.54
C LYS A 86 -2.04 23.69 15.16
N THR A 87 -2.29 22.78 16.09
CA THR A 87 -2.24 21.35 15.78
C THR A 87 -3.46 20.94 14.97
N THR A 88 -3.22 20.26 13.86
CA THR A 88 -4.25 19.71 12.95
C THR A 88 -3.84 18.32 12.49
N SER A 89 -4.69 17.62 11.74
CA SER A 89 -4.32 16.36 11.09
C SER A 89 -3.69 16.62 9.73
N SER A 90 -2.76 15.75 9.31
CA SER A 90 -2.16 15.79 7.97
C SER A 90 -3.20 15.79 6.85
N SER A 91 -4.35 15.14 7.06
CA SER A 91 -5.46 15.08 6.10
C SER A 91 -6.17 16.43 5.87
N GLN A 92 -5.99 17.39 6.79
CA GLN A 92 -6.61 18.71 6.71
C GLN A 92 -5.69 19.78 6.11
N LEU A 93 -4.41 19.45 5.87
CA LEU A 93 -3.46 20.35 5.23
C LEU A 93 -3.86 20.60 3.78
N LYS A 94 -3.74 21.86 3.34
CA LYS A 94 -4.03 22.26 1.97
C LYS A 94 -2.77 22.79 1.30
N LYS A 95 -2.73 22.72 -0.02
CA LYS A 95 -1.68 23.38 -0.80
C LYS A 95 -1.60 24.86 -0.47
N GLY A 96 -0.42 25.32 -0.12
CA GLY A 96 -0.16 26.70 0.31
C GLY A 96 -0.15 26.89 1.83
N ASP A 97 -0.54 25.88 2.63
CA ASP A 97 -0.37 25.91 4.06
C ASP A 97 1.10 25.79 4.45
N VAL A 98 1.49 26.39 5.59
CA VAL A 98 2.83 26.26 6.15
C VAL A 98 2.74 25.48 7.44
N PHE A 99 3.51 24.41 7.57
CA PHE A 99 3.64 23.63 8.79
C PHE A 99 5.08 23.62 9.32
N ILE A 100 5.21 23.33 10.60
CA ILE A 100 6.48 23.26 11.30
C ILE A 100 6.76 21.81 11.67
N CYS A 101 8.00 21.36 11.44
CA CYS A 101 8.52 20.11 11.96
C CYS A 101 9.79 20.37 12.78
N GLU A 102 9.90 19.66 13.90
CA GLU A 102 11.04 19.66 14.82
C GLU A 102 11.66 18.27 14.89
N ALA A 103 12.85 18.18 15.48
CA ALA A 103 13.52 16.89 15.66
C ALA A 103 12.61 15.87 16.35
N GLY A 104 12.42 14.71 15.73
CA GLY A 104 11.53 13.64 16.18
C GLY A 104 10.15 13.63 15.52
N ASP A 105 9.74 14.72 14.86
CA ASP A 105 8.46 14.79 14.16
C ASP A 105 8.51 14.00 12.83
N THR A 106 7.36 13.45 12.44
CA THR A 106 7.14 12.90 11.11
C THR A 106 6.57 14.00 10.21
N ILE A 107 7.11 14.17 9.02
CA ILE A 107 6.66 15.16 8.04
C ILE A 107 5.24 14.77 7.58
N PRO A 108 4.23 15.65 7.78
CA PRO A 108 2.82 15.29 7.57
C PRO A 108 2.39 15.33 6.10
N ALA A 109 3.09 16.08 5.24
CA ALA A 109 2.74 16.25 3.83
C ALA A 109 3.97 16.56 2.98
N ASP A 110 3.85 16.35 1.66
CA ASP A 110 4.89 16.73 0.71
C ASP A 110 4.94 18.25 0.57
N GLY A 111 6.15 18.80 0.57
CA GLY A 111 6.33 20.24 0.52
C GLY A 111 7.76 20.67 0.22
N GLU A 112 7.97 21.97 0.35
CA GLU A 112 9.28 22.61 0.21
C GLU A 112 9.63 23.36 1.48
N ILE A 113 10.86 23.20 1.97
CA ILE A 113 11.39 23.95 3.10
C ILE A 113 11.54 25.41 2.68
N ILE A 114 10.84 26.30 3.37
CA ILE A 114 10.92 27.75 3.16
C ILE A 114 11.82 28.43 4.18
N ASN A 115 12.03 27.77 5.36
CA ASN A 115 12.89 28.29 6.40
C ASN A 115 13.51 27.14 7.21
N GLY A 116 14.81 27.25 7.53
CA GLY A 116 15.54 26.26 8.32
C GLY A 116 16.33 25.25 7.48
N LEU A 117 16.99 24.36 8.22
CA LEU A 117 17.80 23.26 7.72
C LEU A 117 17.59 22.08 8.66
N ALA A 118 17.47 20.86 8.16
CA ALA A 118 17.36 19.67 8.97
C ALA A 118 17.99 18.44 8.32
N SER A 119 18.38 17.49 9.15
CA SER A 119 18.70 16.14 8.75
C SER A 119 17.42 15.32 8.76
N ILE A 120 17.10 14.65 7.66
CA ILE A 120 15.86 13.91 7.45
C ILE A 120 16.18 12.45 7.15
N ASP A 121 15.52 11.54 7.85
CA ASP A 121 15.52 10.11 7.57
C ASP A 121 14.46 9.81 6.51
N GLU A 122 14.90 9.46 5.32
CA GLU A 122 14.06 9.10 4.17
C GLU A 122 14.03 7.57 3.94
N SER A 123 14.58 6.77 4.86
CA SER A 123 14.72 5.32 4.72
C SER A 123 13.39 4.59 4.48
N ALA A 124 12.30 5.11 5.04
CA ALA A 124 10.96 4.56 4.84
C ALA A 124 10.47 4.65 3.37
N ILE A 125 11.06 5.52 2.56
CA ILE A 125 10.66 5.78 1.17
C ILE A 125 11.74 5.30 0.20
N THR A 126 13.01 5.70 0.44
CA THR A 126 14.13 5.40 -0.45
C THR A 126 14.78 4.05 -0.17
N GLY A 127 14.58 3.50 1.03
CA GLY A 127 15.29 2.32 1.53
C GLY A 127 16.75 2.60 1.95
N GLU A 128 17.22 3.84 1.81
CA GLU A 128 18.58 4.24 2.19
C GLU A 128 18.62 4.65 3.67
N SER A 129 19.52 4.05 4.45
CA SER A 129 19.61 4.31 5.90
C SER A 129 20.40 5.59 6.24
N ALA A 130 21.04 6.23 5.27
CA ALA A 130 21.80 7.45 5.50
C ALA A 130 20.87 8.67 5.52
N PRO A 131 20.90 9.49 6.60
CA PRO A 131 20.12 10.72 6.65
C PRO A 131 20.54 11.72 5.58
N VAL A 132 19.58 12.44 5.00
CA VAL A 132 19.79 13.46 3.99
C VAL A 132 19.62 14.84 4.61
N ILE A 133 20.55 15.77 4.30
CA ILE A 133 20.42 17.17 4.72
C ILE A 133 19.52 17.89 3.72
N ARG A 134 18.45 18.49 4.24
CA ARG A 134 17.49 19.32 3.51
C ARG A 134 17.51 20.74 4.06
N GLU A 135 17.47 21.74 3.17
CA GLU A 135 17.60 23.17 3.53
C GLU A 135 16.69 24.04 2.68
N ALA A 136 16.36 25.20 3.19
CA ALA A 136 15.58 26.20 2.46
C ALA A 136 16.33 26.71 1.24
N GLY A 137 15.67 26.70 0.08
CA GLY A 137 16.20 27.20 -1.19
C GLY A 137 17.00 26.17 -1.99
N GLY A 138 16.88 26.21 -3.31
CA GLY A 138 17.58 25.35 -4.24
C GLY A 138 17.04 23.91 -4.34
N ASP A 139 17.87 23.03 -4.87
CA ASP A 139 17.48 21.65 -5.24
C ASP A 139 17.24 20.72 -4.03
N LYS A 140 17.62 21.16 -2.82
CA LYS A 140 17.51 20.37 -1.59
C LYS A 140 16.34 20.79 -0.69
N SER A 141 15.45 21.64 -1.16
CA SER A 141 14.32 22.15 -0.38
C SER A 141 13.13 21.19 -0.31
N SER A 142 13.03 20.23 -1.21
CA SER A 142 11.90 19.30 -1.29
C SER A 142 11.94 18.28 -0.16
N VAL A 143 10.78 18.05 0.48
CA VAL A 143 10.58 17.03 1.51
C VAL A 143 9.34 16.20 1.22
N THR A 144 9.37 14.95 1.64
CA THR A 144 8.29 13.99 1.38
C THR A 144 7.58 13.61 2.68
N GLY A 145 6.25 13.61 2.65
CA GLY A 145 5.43 13.18 3.79
C GLY A 145 5.70 11.73 4.18
N GLY A 146 5.72 11.45 5.49
CA GLY A 146 6.06 10.14 6.04
C GLY A 146 7.53 9.95 6.38
N THR A 147 8.42 10.87 6.01
CA THR A 147 9.83 10.88 6.44
C THR A 147 9.97 11.51 7.83
N LYS A 148 11.08 11.27 8.52
CA LYS A 148 11.30 11.70 9.91
C LYS A 148 12.40 12.76 10.00
N VAL A 149 12.10 13.86 10.69
CA VAL A 149 13.08 14.89 11.02
C VAL A 149 13.97 14.42 12.16
N LEU A 150 15.29 14.42 11.96
CA LEU A 150 16.25 13.95 12.97
C LEU A 150 16.89 15.11 13.76
N SER A 151 17.03 16.28 13.14
CA SER A 151 17.66 17.43 13.79
C SER A 151 16.94 18.73 13.43
N ASP A 152 17.07 19.74 14.29
CA ASP A 152 16.66 21.12 14.07
C ASP A 152 15.16 21.32 13.81
N ARG A 153 14.80 22.52 13.37
CA ARG A 153 13.43 22.93 13.07
C ARG A 153 13.34 23.46 11.65
N ILE A 154 12.33 23.04 10.94
CA ILE A 154 12.05 23.50 9.59
C ILE A 154 10.61 24.01 9.47
N GLU A 155 10.41 24.98 8.58
CA GLU A 155 9.11 25.44 8.13
C GLU A 155 8.91 25.01 6.67
N VAL A 156 7.82 24.30 6.41
CA VAL A 156 7.56 23.65 5.14
C VAL A 156 6.26 24.18 4.54
N LEU A 157 6.34 24.61 3.28
CA LEU A 157 5.19 24.99 2.46
C LEU A 157 4.61 23.74 1.77
N VAL A 158 3.34 23.46 1.97
CA VAL A 158 2.66 22.35 1.30
C VAL A 158 2.54 22.61 -0.19
N THR A 159 3.12 21.75 -1.02
CA THR A 159 3.12 21.92 -2.49
C THR A 159 2.08 21.07 -3.20
N GLN A 160 1.60 19.98 -2.56
CA GLN A 160 0.63 19.06 -3.15
C GLN A 160 -0.63 18.95 -2.29
N GLN A 161 -1.78 18.66 -2.92
CA GLN A 161 -3.02 18.42 -2.17
C GLN A 161 -3.00 17.04 -1.51
N PRO A 162 -3.72 16.85 -0.38
CA PRO A 162 -3.93 15.54 0.21
C PRO A 162 -4.51 14.59 -0.86
N GLY A 163 -3.80 13.48 -1.13
CA GLY A 163 -4.18 12.52 -2.18
C GLY A 163 -3.37 12.59 -3.47
N GLU A 164 -2.64 13.66 -3.75
CA GLU A 164 -1.76 13.79 -4.92
C GLU A 164 -0.27 13.52 -4.62
N SER A 165 0.08 13.28 -3.37
CA SER A 165 1.43 13.01 -2.90
C SER A 165 2.08 11.83 -3.63
N PHE A 166 3.41 11.86 -3.74
CA PHE A 166 4.24 10.82 -4.36
C PHE A 166 3.89 9.39 -3.91
N LEU A 167 3.56 9.22 -2.62
CA LEU A 167 3.15 7.92 -2.06
C LEU A 167 1.73 7.47 -2.47
N TYR A 168 0.89 8.34 -3.05
CA TYR A 168 -0.41 7.93 -3.61
C TYR A 168 -0.28 7.41 -5.05
N LYS A 169 0.84 7.69 -5.71
CA LYS A 169 1.10 7.26 -7.10
C LYS A 169 1.90 5.95 -7.20
N MET A 170 2.43 5.44 -6.07
CA MET A 170 3.01 4.10 -5.96
C MET A 170 1.95 3.05 -5.63
#